data_35014fb0d968c3cd45dded037823ff18
#
_entry.id   35014fb0d968c3cd45dded037823ff18
#
_cell.length_a   1.000
_cell.length_b   1.000
_cell.length_c   1.000
_cell.angle_alpha   90.00
_cell.angle_beta   90.00
_cell.angle_gamma   90.00
#
_symmetry.space_group_name_H-M   'P 1'
#
loop_
_entity.id
_entity.type
_entity.pdbx_description
1 polymer ?
#
loop_
_entity_poly.entity_id
_entity_poly.type
_entity_poly.pdbx_seq_one_letter_code
_entity_poly.pdbx_strand_id
1 'polypeptide(L)'
;KLDVTTKAILTAIRGLFDGALDANIEDYLSELIDLLAIAERRDSRGATKKEVEFGTASYSAVQLRAAADQIKSSIGKLMDGKVAIETHQRFVKAVHRPQRPGKSMSSHVVDYLVLNYDTVLEDALALERLPFADGLEGGVTGWWSPATFDRSGLAARVLKLHGSINWCEFPGDPLPRRIAN
;
A
#
# COMPACT_ATOMS: atom_id res chain seq x y z
N LYS A 1 -8.42 -3.86 16.56
CA LYS A 1 -7.91 -3.29 17.82
C LYS A 1 -6.55 -3.90 18.07
N LEU A 2 -5.49 -3.08 18.23
CA LEU A 2 -4.13 -3.55 18.47
C LEU A 2 -4.01 -4.23 19.83
N ASP A 3 -3.22 -5.30 19.91
CA ASP A 3 -2.89 -5.97 21.17
C ASP A 3 -1.92 -5.15 22.05
N VAL A 4 -1.64 -5.66 23.24
CA VAL A 4 -0.79 -4.97 24.24
C VAL A 4 0.66 -4.86 23.73
N THR A 5 1.20 -5.92 23.15
CA THR A 5 2.57 -5.96 22.64
C THR A 5 2.76 -4.97 21.48
N THR A 6 1.86 -4.98 20.52
CA THR A 6 1.89 -4.05 19.37
C THR A 6 1.80 -2.58 19.83
N LYS A 7 0.96 -2.30 20.83
CA LYS A 7 0.90 -0.94 21.41
C LYS A 7 2.19 -0.54 22.11
N ALA A 8 2.82 -1.46 22.84
CA ALA A 8 4.10 -1.19 23.51
C ALA A 8 5.20 -0.92 22.49
N ILE A 9 5.27 -1.69 21.41
CA ILE A 9 6.19 -1.49 20.30
C ILE A 9 5.99 -0.11 19.66
N LEU A 10 4.76 0.26 19.32
CA LEU A 10 4.45 1.58 18.75
C LEU A 10 4.80 2.73 19.69
N THR A 11 4.56 2.56 20.98
CA THR A 11 4.93 3.57 21.99
C THR A 11 6.44 3.73 22.07
N ALA A 12 7.19 2.62 22.05
CA ALA A 12 8.64 2.65 22.07
C ALA A 12 9.21 3.30 20.79
N ILE A 13 8.69 2.94 19.61
CA ILE A 13 9.08 3.57 18.33
C ILE A 13 8.77 5.06 18.35
N ARG A 14 7.57 5.44 18.79
CA ARG A 14 7.22 6.87 18.93
C ARG A 14 8.23 7.63 19.79
N GLY A 15 8.70 7.02 20.87
CA GLY A 15 9.72 7.62 21.74
C GLY A 15 11.05 7.88 21.04
N LEU A 16 11.37 7.18 19.95
CA LEU A 16 12.58 7.45 19.15
C LEU A 16 12.45 8.78 18.36
N PHE A 17 11.23 9.22 18.10
CA PHE A 17 10.92 10.46 17.39
C PHE A 17 10.49 11.59 18.33
N ASP A 18 10.70 11.44 19.64
CA ASP A 18 10.35 12.48 20.61
C ASP A 18 11.13 13.77 20.30
N GLY A 19 10.38 14.85 20.00
CA GLY A 19 10.91 16.14 19.55
C GLY A 19 10.96 16.33 18.03
N ALA A 20 10.68 15.34 17.22
CA ALA A 20 10.46 15.49 15.77
C ALA A 20 9.03 16.02 15.52
N LEU A 21 8.94 17.26 15.03
CA LEU A 21 7.65 17.94 14.83
C LEU A 21 6.78 17.32 13.75
N ASP A 22 7.38 16.57 12.80
CA ASP A 22 6.73 16.11 11.58
C ASP A 22 6.68 14.58 11.44
N ALA A 23 7.02 13.81 12.50
CA ALA A 23 6.98 12.37 12.46
C ALA A 23 5.54 11.85 12.25
N ASN A 24 5.36 11.02 11.25
CA ASN A 24 4.08 10.49 10.82
C ASN A 24 4.04 8.95 10.86
N ILE A 25 2.94 8.36 10.45
CA ILE A 25 2.76 6.89 10.49
C ILE A 25 3.74 6.14 9.58
N GLU A 26 4.18 6.75 8.48
CA GLU A 26 5.13 6.15 7.55
C GLU A 26 6.53 6.06 8.19
N ASP A 27 6.93 7.07 8.96
CA ASP A 27 8.18 7.06 9.72
C ASP A 27 8.18 5.91 10.75
N TYR A 28 7.06 5.75 11.47
CA TYR A 28 6.92 4.67 12.47
C TYR A 28 6.91 3.28 11.82
N LEU A 29 6.27 3.13 10.66
CA LEU A 29 6.27 1.87 9.92
C LEU A 29 7.65 1.56 9.35
N SER A 30 8.36 2.56 8.83
CA SER A 30 9.72 2.41 8.32
C SER A 30 10.66 1.92 9.41
N GLU A 31 10.63 2.57 10.56
CA GLU A 31 11.43 2.16 11.73
C GLU A 31 11.09 0.72 12.17
N LEU A 32 9.80 0.37 12.24
CA LEU A 32 9.37 -0.99 12.60
C LEU A 32 9.88 -2.03 11.61
N ILE A 33 9.85 -1.74 10.32
CA ILE A 33 10.33 -2.66 9.27
C ILE A 33 11.85 -2.82 9.34
N ASP A 34 12.59 -1.76 9.62
CA ASP A 34 14.03 -1.82 9.79
C ASP A 34 14.43 -2.64 11.02
N LEU A 35 13.77 -2.43 12.15
CA LEU A 35 13.95 -3.23 13.36
C LEU A 35 13.61 -4.71 13.13
N LEU A 36 12.55 -5.00 12.40
CA LEU A 36 12.16 -6.35 12.00
C LEU A 36 13.24 -6.99 11.12
N ALA A 37 13.73 -6.29 10.11
CA ALA A 37 14.77 -6.79 9.21
C ALA A 37 16.08 -7.11 9.96
N ILE A 38 16.42 -6.30 10.97
CA ILE A 38 17.57 -6.55 11.86
C ILE A 38 17.34 -7.84 12.66
N ALA A 39 16.18 -8.00 13.28
CA ALA A 39 15.86 -9.18 14.11
C ALA A 39 15.86 -10.46 13.26
N GLU A 40 15.25 -10.44 12.09
CA GLU A 40 15.21 -11.58 11.15
C GLU A 40 16.59 -11.99 10.64
N ARG A 41 17.43 -11.01 10.29
CA ARG A 41 18.81 -11.28 9.90
C ARG A 41 19.62 -11.89 11.01
N ARG A 42 19.43 -11.45 12.26
CA ARG A 42 20.10 -12.05 13.43
C ARG A 42 19.62 -13.47 13.67
N ASP A 43 18.33 -13.72 13.57
CA ASP A 43 17.75 -15.05 13.76
C ASP A 43 18.21 -16.02 12.67
N SER A 44 18.13 -15.64 11.40
CA SER A 44 18.54 -16.47 10.26
C SER A 44 20.03 -16.81 10.26
N ARG A 45 20.87 -15.97 10.86
CA ARG A 45 22.31 -16.20 10.96
C ARG A 45 22.73 -16.86 12.28
N GLY A 46 21.78 -17.26 13.12
CA GLY A 46 22.05 -17.91 14.39
C GLY A 46 22.81 -17.02 15.39
N ALA A 47 22.58 -15.70 15.35
CA ALA A 47 23.22 -14.78 16.28
C ALA A 47 22.84 -15.12 17.73
N THR A 48 23.78 -14.95 18.68
CA THR A 48 23.54 -15.18 20.11
C THR A 48 22.45 -14.26 20.66
N LYS A 49 22.43 -12.99 20.19
CA LYS A 49 21.40 -12.00 20.55
C LYS A 49 20.50 -11.78 19.33
N LYS A 50 19.37 -12.48 19.30
CA LYS A 50 18.40 -12.44 18.18
C LYS A 50 17.46 -11.26 18.27
N GLU A 51 17.12 -10.85 19.48
CA GLU A 51 16.20 -9.75 19.75
C GLU A 51 16.81 -8.39 19.45
N VAL A 52 15.96 -7.42 19.19
CA VAL A 52 16.31 -6.00 19.04
C VAL A 52 15.82 -5.25 20.27
N GLU A 53 16.73 -4.52 20.90
CA GLU A 53 16.42 -3.66 22.05
C GLU A 53 16.11 -2.25 21.56
N PHE A 54 14.97 -1.75 21.97
CA PHE A 54 14.60 -0.33 21.81
C PHE A 54 13.56 0.06 22.87
N GLY A 55 13.54 1.34 23.24
CA GLY A 55 12.79 1.76 24.42
C GLY A 55 13.32 1.08 25.69
N THR A 56 12.44 0.43 26.43
CA THR A 56 12.77 -0.25 27.70
C THR A 56 12.69 -1.79 27.61
N ALA A 57 12.53 -2.34 26.41
CA ALA A 57 12.29 -3.77 26.22
C ALA A 57 13.06 -4.33 25.01
N SER A 58 13.13 -5.67 24.95
CA SER A 58 13.65 -6.44 23.82
C SER A 58 12.49 -7.09 23.08
N TYR A 59 12.57 -7.13 21.76
CA TYR A 59 11.54 -7.69 20.89
C TYR A 59 12.15 -8.67 19.89
N SER A 60 11.52 -9.84 19.77
CA SER A 60 11.87 -10.85 18.78
C SER A 60 11.33 -10.51 17.40
N ALA A 61 11.89 -11.15 16.35
CA ALA A 61 11.37 -11.02 14.98
C ALA A 61 9.89 -11.40 14.88
N VAL A 62 9.43 -12.42 15.60
CA VAL A 62 8.02 -12.85 15.63
C VAL A 62 7.10 -11.74 16.17
N GLN A 63 7.52 -11.07 17.25
CA GLN A 63 6.73 -10.00 17.86
C GLN A 63 6.67 -8.76 16.94
N LEU A 64 7.80 -8.40 16.33
CA LEU A 64 7.87 -7.26 15.41
C LEU A 64 7.04 -7.52 14.14
N ARG A 65 7.09 -8.74 13.59
CA ARG A 65 6.27 -9.14 12.44
C ARG A 65 4.79 -9.10 12.77
N ALA A 66 4.38 -9.67 13.90
CA ALA A 66 2.99 -9.63 14.35
C ALA A 66 2.49 -8.19 14.52
N ALA A 67 3.34 -7.30 15.06
CA ALA A 67 3.00 -5.88 15.18
C ALA A 67 2.83 -5.22 13.81
N ALA A 68 3.74 -5.45 12.86
CA ALA A 68 3.65 -4.92 11.51
C ALA A 68 2.35 -5.38 10.81
N ASP A 69 2.02 -6.66 10.90
CA ASP A 69 0.81 -7.23 10.31
C ASP A 69 -0.47 -6.67 10.94
N GLN A 70 -0.50 -6.50 12.27
CA GLN A 70 -1.64 -5.88 12.94
C GLN A 70 -1.83 -4.41 12.55
N ILE A 71 -0.74 -3.66 12.39
CA ILE A 71 -0.80 -2.27 11.98
C ILE A 71 -1.30 -2.18 10.53
N LYS A 72 -0.72 -2.96 9.60
CA LYS A 72 -1.18 -3.04 8.21
C LYS A 72 -2.67 -3.38 8.12
N SER A 73 -3.12 -4.41 8.86
CA SER A 73 -4.54 -4.79 8.92
C SER A 73 -5.42 -3.69 9.49
N SER A 74 -4.93 -2.94 10.48
CA SER A 74 -5.69 -1.84 11.08
C SER A 74 -5.82 -0.64 10.13
N ILE A 75 -4.76 -0.33 9.38
CA ILE A 75 -4.77 0.69 8.34
C ILE A 75 -5.78 0.29 7.25
N GLY A 76 -5.71 -0.95 6.74
CA GLY A 76 -6.66 -1.45 5.76
C GLY A 76 -8.12 -1.27 6.21
N LYS A 77 -8.44 -1.67 7.47
CA LYS A 77 -9.79 -1.51 8.03
C LYS A 77 -10.24 -0.05 8.18
N LEU A 78 -9.31 0.87 8.45
CA LEU A 78 -9.63 2.30 8.52
C LEU A 78 -9.91 2.88 7.13
N MET A 79 -9.20 2.37 6.12
CA MET A 79 -9.35 2.81 4.73
C MET A 79 -10.57 2.18 4.03
N ASP A 80 -11.11 1.08 4.57
CA ASP A 80 -12.33 0.42 4.12
C ASP A 80 -13.62 1.22 4.48
N GLY A 81 -13.44 2.38 5.09
CA GLY A 81 -14.51 3.32 5.40
C GLY A 81 -15.11 3.95 4.13
N LYS A 82 -16.35 4.45 4.24
CA LYS A 82 -17.03 5.14 3.14
C LYS A 82 -16.26 6.38 2.71
N VAL A 83 -15.56 6.29 1.58
CA VAL A 83 -14.91 7.44 0.95
C VAL A 83 -15.92 8.13 0.02
N ALA A 84 -15.96 9.45 0.06
CA ALA A 84 -16.76 10.24 -0.89
C ALA A 84 -16.07 10.21 -2.26
N ILE A 85 -16.47 9.25 -3.10
CA ILE A 85 -15.85 8.99 -4.41
C ILE A 85 -16.13 10.09 -5.45
N GLU A 86 -17.15 10.93 -5.21
CA GLU A 86 -17.60 11.95 -6.16
C GLU A 86 -16.48 12.96 -6.51
N THR A 87 -15.60 13.24 -5.58
CA THR A 87 -14.46 14.14 -5.83
C THR A 87 -13.48 13.51 -6.82
N HIS A 88 -13.18 12.22 -6.65
CA HIS A 88 -12.30 11.48 -7.55
C HIS A 88 -12.94 11.26 -8.92
N GLN A 89 -14.24 10.99 -8.97
CA GLN A 89 -14.98 10.95 -10.25
C GLN A 89 -14.92 12.28 -11.00
N ARG A 90 -15.11 13.41 -10.31
CA ARG A 90 -14.99 14.75 -10.95
C ARG A 90 -13.58 15.01 -11.45
N PHE A 91 -12.57 14.62 -10.67
CA PHE A 91 -11.17 14.72 -11.07
C PHE A 91 -10.89 13.88 -12.32
N VAL A 92 -11.24 12.60 -12.31
CA VAL A 92 -11.08 11.68 -13.45
C VAL A 92 -11.80 12.22 -14.69
N LYS A 93 -13.05 12.66 -14.56
CA LYS A 93 -13.80 13.30 -15.66
C LYS A 93 -13.08 14.52 -16.22
N ALA A 94 -12.52 15.36 -15.36
CA ALA A 94 -11.81 16.56 -15.79
C ALA A 94 -10.54 16.22 -16.58
N VAL A 95 -9.76 15.22 -16.10
CA VAL A 95 -8.51 14.79 -16.74
C VAL A 95 -8.76 14.14 -18.10
N HIS A 96 -9.79 13.28 -18.20
CA HIS A 96 -10.13 12.55 -19.42
C HIS A 96 -11.07 13.30 -20.36
N ARG A 97 -11.47 14.51 -19.98
CA ARG A 97 -12.37 15.32 -20.81
C ARG A 97 -11.68 15.73 -22.13
N PRO A 98 -12.39 15.65 -23.27
CA PRO A 98 -11.85 16.15 -24.53
C PRO A 98 -11.44 17.62 -24.39
N GLN A 99 -10.21 17.94 -24.72
CA GLN A 99 -9.68 19.31 -24.62
C GLN A 99 -10.33 20.29 -25.61
N ARG A 100 -11.08 19.80 -26.63
CA ARG A 100 -11.77 20.60 -27.63
C ARG A 100 -13.14 20.00 -27.96
N PRO A 101 -14.18 20.82 -28.08
CA PRO A 101 -15.48 20.37 -28.58
C PRO A 101 -15.35 19.68 -29.93
N GLY A 102 -16.04 18.56 -30.13
CA GLY A 102 -16.06 17.81 -31.39
C GLY A 102 -14.86 16.89 -31.64
N LYS A 103 -13.87 16.81 -30.76
CA LYS A 103 -12.86 15.77 -30.81
C LYS A 103 -13.29 14.60 -29.94
N SER A 104 -13.09 13.38 -30.44
CA SER A 104 -13.12 12.14 -29.66
C SER A 104 -12.21 12.27 -28.46
N MET A 105 -12.52 11.55 -27.38
CA MET A 105 -11.67 11.45 -26.20
C MET A 105 -10.21 11.32 -26.61
N SER A 106 -9.33 12.02 -25.90
CA SER A 106 -7.90 11.95 -26.12
C SER A 106 -7.45 10.50 -26.29
N SER A 107 -6.77 10.20 -27.38
CA SER A 107 -6.14 8.88 -27.60
C SER A 107 -4.93 8.67 -26.71
N HIS A 108 -4.65 9.60 -25.80
CA HIS A 108 -3.50 9.54 -24.89
C HIS A 108 -3.89 8.81 -23.62
N VAL A 109 -3.13 7.79 -23.30
CA VAL A 109 -3.18 7.09 -22.01
C VAL A 109 -2.64 8.04 -20.94
N VAL A 110 -3.38 8.19 -19.84
CA VAL A 110 -2.96 8.99 -18.69
C VAL A 110 -2.24 8.09 -17.68
N ASP A 111 -1.04 8.46 -17.31
CA ASP A 111 -0.28 7.76 -16.27
C ASP A 111 -0.54 8.43 -14.92
N TYR A 112 -1.14 7.68 -14.00
CA TYR A 112 -1.36 8.08 -12.60
C TYR A 112 -0.29 7.48 -11.71
N LEU A 113 0.56 8.31 -11.14
CA LEU A 113 1.53 7.94 -10.12
C LEU A 113 0.87 8.09 -8.75
N VAL A 114 0.54 6.98 -8.12
CA VAL A 114 -0.28 6.95 -6.89
C VAL A 114 0.58 6.50 -5.72
N LEU A 115 0.68 7.34 -4.70
CA LEU A 115 1.37 7.05 -3.44
C LEU A 115 0.42 6.46 -2.39
N ASN A 116 -0.89 6.74 -2.53
CA ASN A 116 -1.90 6.24 -1.61
C ASN A 116 -2.15 4.74 -1.79
N TYR A 117 -2.42 4.06 -0.69
CA TYR A 117 -2.71 2.63 -0.66
C TYR A 117 -4.15 2.29 -1.04
N ASP A 118 -5.10 3.27 -0.98
CA ASP A 118 -6.51 3.06 -1.31
C ASP A 118 -6.74 2.76 -2.80
N THR A 119 -7.94 2.28 -3.14
CA THR A 119 -8.36 1.96 -4.52
C THR A 119 -9.33 3.00 -5.10
N VAL A 120 -9.45 4.16 -4.48
CA VAL A 120 -10.49 5.14 -4.81
C VAL A 120 -10.34 5.68 -6.24
N LEU A 121 -9.11 5.82 -6.73
CA LEU A 121 -8.85 6.25 -8.10
C LEU A 121 -9.26 5.18 -9.11
N GLU A 122 -8.92 3.92 -8.85
CA GLU A 122 -9.29 2.77 -9.68
C GLU A 122 -10.81 2.63 -9.74
N ASP A 123 -11.48 2.77 -8.60
CA ASP A 123 -12.93 2.73 -8.51
C ASP A 123 -13.57 3.89 -9.27
N ALA A 124 -13.01 5.09 -9.19
CA ALA A 124 -13.48 6.25 -9.95
C ALA A 124 -13.33 6.06 -11.46
N LEU A 125 -12.20 5.50 -11.92
CA LEU A 125 -11.98 5.15 -13.33
C LEU A 125 -13.00 4.11 -13.80
N ALA A 126 -13.22 3.06 -12.99
CA ALA A 126 -14.19 2.00 -13.30
C ALA A 126 -15.63 2.55 -13.40
N LEU A 127 -16.05 3.40 -12.45
CA LEU A 127 -17.37 4.03 -12.46
C LEU A 127 -17.57 4.93 -13.69
N GLU A 128 -16.52 5.59 -14.15
CA GLU A 128 -16.55 6.39 -15.38
C GLU A 128 -16.37 5.53 -16.66
N ARG A 129 -16.27 4.21 -16.52
CA ARG A 129 -16.07 3.25 -17.63
C ARG A 129 -14.81 3.54 -18.46
N LEU A 130 -13.77 4.02 -17.80
CA LEU A 130 -12.48 4.26 -18.39
C LEU A 130 -11.61 3.03 -18.24
N PRO A 131 -11.21 2.32 -19.32
CA PRO A 131 -10.35 1.17 -19.23
C PRO A 131 -8.99 1.57 -18.65
N PHE A 132 -8.55 0.88 -17.61
CA PHE A 132 -7.25 1.12 -17.00
C PHE A 132 -6.48 -0.17 -16.73
N ALA A 133 -5.18 -0.04 -16.51
CA ALA A 133 -4.31 -1.11 -16.02
C ALA A 133 -3.63 -0.65 -14.72
N ASP A 134 -3.53 -1.55 -13.75
CA ASP A 134 -2.86 -1.35 -12.46
C ASP A 134 -1.68 -2.33 -12.25
N GLY A 135 -1.26 -3.01 -13.30
CA GLY A 135 -0.20 -4.01 -13.26
C GLY A 135 -0.68 -5.40 -12.85
N LEU A 136 -1.96 -5.56 -12.48
CA LEU A 136 -2.50 -6.86 -12.11
C LEU A 136 -3.43 -7.41 -13.20
N GLU A 137 -3.25 -8.67 -13.52
CA GLU A 137 -4.09 -9.45 -14.41
C GLU A 137 -4.98 -10.40 -13.61
N GLY A 138 -6.12 -10.84 -14.17
CA GLY A 138 -6.96 -11.86 -13.54
C GLY A 138 -8.17 -11.34 -12.75
N GLY A 139 -8.53 -10.09 -12.84
CA GLY A 139 -9.78 -9.56 -12.24
C GLY A 139 -9.74 -9.50 -10.70
N VAL A 140 -10.75 -10.08 -10.05
CA VAL A 140 -10.90 -10.02 -8.58
C VAL A 140 -9.77 -10.72 -7.85
N THR A 141 -9.31 -11.85 -8.37
CA THR A 141 -8.08 -12.52 -7.93
C THR A 141 -7.06 -12.41 -9.04
N GLY A 142 -5.98 -11.71 -8.80
CA GLY A 142 -5.04 -11.37 -9.85
C GLY A 142 -3.59 -11.63 -9.48
N TRP A 143 -2.74 -11.57 -10.48
CA TRP A 143 -1.29 -11.70 -10.36
C TRP A 143 -0.60 -10.55 -11.08
N TRP A 144 0.61 -10.22 -10.66
CA TRP A 144 1.40 -9.18 -11.29
C TRP A 144 1.76 -9.56 -12.73
N SER A 145 1.43 -8.68 -13.65
CA SER A 145 1.73 -8.81 -15.08
C SER A 145 1.99 -7.42 -15.67
N PRO A 146 3.26 -6.99 -15.78
CA PRO A 146 3.57 -5.66 -16.32
C PRO A 146 3.10 -5.47 -17.77
N ALA A 147 2.89 -6.55 -18.52
CA ALA A 147 2.33 -6.50 -19.87
C ALA A 147 0.91 -5.90 -19.93
N THR A 148 0.20 -5.82 -18.80
CA THR A 148 -1.09 -5.14 -18.73
C THR A 148 -1.01 -3.67 -19.10
N PHE A 149 0.13 -3.02 -18.81
CA PHE A 149 0.34 -1.60 -19.13
C PHE A 149 0.50 -1.32 -20.63
N ASP A 150 0.81 -2.34 -21.44
CA ASP A 150 1.01 -2.24 -22.89
C ASP A 150 -0.26 -2.59 -23.69
N ARG A 151 -1.36 -2.88 -23.01
CA ARG A 151 -2.64 -3.20 -23.66
C ARG A 151 -3.16 -2.01 -24.47
N SER A 152 -3.67 -2.31 -25.66
CA SER A 152 -4.35 -1.31 -26.49
C SER A 152 -5.69 -0.93 -25.88
N GLY A 153 -6.12 0.31 -26.11
CA GLY A 153 -7.43 0.80 -25.68
C GLY A 153 -7.52 1.24 -24.21
N LEU A 154 -6.38 1.28 -23.50
CA LEU A 154 -6.35 1.87 -22.17
C LEU A 154 -6.61 3.39 -22.24
N ALA A 155 -7.39 3.88 -21.30
CA ALA A 155 -7.53 5.30 -21.00
C ALA A 155 -6.51 5.73 -19.93
N ALA A 156 -6.14 4.82 -19.01
CA ALA A 156 -5.24 5.13 -17.92
C ALA A 156 -4.30 3.96 -17.55
N ARG A 157 -3.16 4.31 -16.96
CA ARG A 157 -2.33 3.40 -16.18
C ARG A 157 -2.23 3.91 -14.76
N VAL A 158 -2.44 3.05 -13.79
CA VAL A 158 -2.38 3.37 -12.36
C VAL A 158 -1.15 2.69 -11.77
N LEU A 159 -0.14 3.48 -11.46
CA LEU A 159 1.14 3.00 -10.94
C LEU A 159 1.19 3.24 -9.43
N LYS A 160 0.90 2.18 -8.66
CA LYS A 160 0.88 2.19 -7.18
C LYS A 160 2.29 2.05 -6.65
N LEU A 161 2.97 3.16 -6.39
CA LEU A 161 4.38 3.19 -6.02
C LEU A 161 4.66 2.63 -4.63
N HIS A 162 3.70 2.72 -3.73
CA HIS A 162 3.79 2.21 -2.34
C HIS A 162 2.97 0.93 -2.12
N GLY A 163 2.44 0.32 -3.20
CA GLY A 163 1.53 -0.82 -3.08
C GLY A 163 0.07 -0.42 -2.91
N SER A 164 -0.80 -1.37 -2.62
CA SER A 164 -2.24 -1.18 -2.49
C SER A 164 -2.82 -2.05 -1.38
N ILE A 165 -3.91 -1.58 -0.75
CA ILE A 165 -4.57 -2.32 0.33
C ILE A 165 -5.12 -3.69 -0.11
N ASN A 166 -5.37 -3.87 -1.41
CA ASN A 166 -5.84 -5.12 -1.99
C ASN A 166 -4.72 -6.00 -2.55
N TRP A 167 -3.46 -5.65 -2.29
CA TRP A 167 -2.31 -6.48 -2.67
C TRP A 167 -1.88 -7.36 -1.51
N CYS A 168 -1.51 -8.60 -1.83
CA CYS A 168 -1.06 -9.60 -0.87
C CYS A 168 0.20 -10.29 -1.38
N GLU A 169 1.04 -10.70 -0.44
CA GLU A 169 2.16 -11.60 -0.69
C GLU A 169 1.71 -13.05 -0.47
N PHE A 170 2.16 -13.95 -1.34
CA PHE A 170 1.94 -15.39 -1.19
C PHE A 170 3.27 -16.09 -0.97
N PRO A 171 3.33 -17.08 -0.09
CA PRO A 171 4.54 -17.87 0.12
C PRO A 171 5.03 -18.49 -1.21
N GLY A 172 6.28 -18.21 -1.55
CA GLY A 172 6.90 -18.70 -2.78
C GLY A 172 6.62 -17.89 -4.05
N ASP A 173 5.81 -16.82 -3.98
CA ASP A 173 5.61 -15.87 -5.06
C ASP A 173 6.17 -14.50 -4.66
N PRO A 174 7.27 -14.03 -5.26
CA PRO A 174 7.88 -12.75 -4.89
C PRO A 174 7.09 -11.53 -5.41
N LEU A 175 6.07 -11.75 -6.23
CA LEU A 175 5.30 -10.68 -6.86
C LEU A 175 3.95 -10.49 -6.17
N PRO A 176 3.41 -9.26 -6.16
CA PRO A 176 2.13 -8.99 -5.53
C PRO A 176 0.98 -9.72 -6.24
N ARG A 177 0.04 -10.16 -5.44
CA ARG A 177 -1.22 -10.77 -5.87
C ARG A 177 -2.38 -9.93 -5.35
N ARG A 178 -3.47 -9.92 -6.12
CA ARG A 178 -4.75 -9.40 -5.62
C ARG A 178 -5.59 -10.58 -5.16
N ILE A 179 -6.23 -10.42 -4.00
CA ILE A 179 -7.29 -11.35 -3.56
C ILE A 179 -8.59 -10.58 -3.35
N ALA A 180 -9.70 -11.28 -3.57
CA ALA A 180 -11.01 -10.79 -3.19
C ALA A 180 -11.09 -10.76 -1.65
N ASN A 181 -11.52 -9.63 -1.09
CA ASN A 181 -11.92 -9.53 0.32
C ASN A 181 -13.30 -10.14 0.52
#